data_d761131df276c41070195bbbd65e540d
#
_entry.id   d761131df276c41070195bbbd65e540d
#
_cell.length_a   1.000
_cell.length_b   1.000
_cell.length_c   1.000
_cell.angle_alpha   90.00
_cell.angle_beta   90.00
_cell.angle_gamma   90.00
#
_symmetry.space_group_name_H-M   'P 1'
#
loop_
_entity.id
_entity.type
_entity.pdbx_description
1 polymer ?
#
loop_
_entity_poly.entity_id
_entity_poly.type
_entity_poly.pdbx_seq_one_letter_code
_entity_poly.pdbx_strand_id
1 'polypeptide(L)'
;MTYVDLNEEKTRRLSFYLAMEEWVARHMAEPECFFMWQVEPSVIFGRNQDVYSEVNLDYCRQNGIQVYRRKSGGGCVYADMSNVMLAYITTANEAQTTFDHYLRMVVDVLKQMGIAASWTEHNDIMIGDRKVSGNAFYHVTTSFPAIQAIDGKQTPTETTVGRSIVHGTLLYDTNMRNMVGAITPSDEKMLKHGVQSVRQRICLLKDHTKMTLPEVKAFIRGHLTNQTLTLTPKEVTEIEQLEQEYLSPEWIFGHNPKH
;
A
#
# COMPACT_ATOMS: atom_id res chain seq x y z
N MET A 1 -5.07 -17.66 -3.83
CA MET A 1 -4.14 -16.68 -3.24
C MET A 1 -4.11 -16.84 -1.73
N THR A 2 -2.97 -16.66 -1.10
CA THR A 2 -2.77 -16.81 0.36
C THR A 2 -2.98 -15.49 1.07
N TYR A 3 -3.85 -15.46 2.08
CA TYR A 3 -3.94 -14.34 3.01
C TYR A 3 -2.81 -14.42 4.04
N VAL A 4 -2.03 -13.36 4.18
CA VAL A 4 -1.00 -13.27 5.22
C VAL A 4 -1.59 -12.58 6.44
N ASP A 5 -1.67 -13.32 7.53
CA ASP A 5 -2.31 -12.88 8.78
C ASP A 5 -1.26 -12.58 9.85
N LEU A 6 -1.29 -11.37 10.37
CA LEU A 6 -0.42 -10.97 11.47
C LEU A 6 -0.90 -11.53 12.82
N ASN A 7 -2.19 -11.91 12.92
CA ASN A 7 -2.86 -12.42 14.12
C ASN A 7 -2.66 -11.50 15.35
N GLU A 8 -2.72 -10.21 15.11
CA GLU A 8 -2.63 -9.19 16.17
C GLU A 8 -3.87 -8.30 16.15
N GLU A 9 -4.38 -7.96 17.34
CA GLU A 9 -5.49 -7.00 17.49
C GLU A 9 -5.02 -5.55 17.41
N LYS A 10 -3.75 -5.28 17.75
CA LYS A 10 -3.20 -3.92 17.77
C LYS A 10 -2.87 -3.43 16.36
N THR A 11 -3.17 -2.17 16.12
CA THR A 11 -2.68 -1.46 14.93
C THR A 11 -1.20 -1.16 15.05
N ARG A 12 -0.43 -1.53 14.04
CA ARG A 12 0.99 -1.21 13.91
C ARG A 12 1.19 0.13 13.18
N ARG A 13 2.38 0.71 13.29
CA ARG A 13 2.75 1.88 12.49
C ARG A 13 2.76 1.54 11.01
N LEU A 14 2.58 2.55 10.17
CA LEU A 14 2.58 2.39 8.73
C LEU A 14 3.91 1.80 8.20
N SER A 15 5.04 2.22 8.75
CA SER A 15 6.38 1.70 8.41
C SER A 15 6.48 0.18 8.58
N PHE A 16 5.83 -0.38 9.61
CA PHE A 16 5.79 -1.83 9.83
C PHE A 16 5.11 -2.55 8.67
N TYR A 17 3.98 -2.04 8.19
CA TYR A 17 3.27 -2.67 7.07
C TYR A 17 4.02 -2.55 5.74
N LEU A 18 4.72 -1.44 5.50
CA LEU A 18 5.62 -1.32 4.35
C LEU A 18 6.78 -2.32 4.42
N ALA A 19 7.34 -2.51 5.61
CA ALA A 19 8.36 -3.54 5.85
C ALA A 19 7.79 -4.96 5.71
N MET A 20 6.55 -5.20 6.16
CA MET A 20 5.86 -6.48 6.00
C MET A 20 5.64 -6.82 4.52
N GLU A 21 5.22 -5.87 3.68
CA GLU A 21 5.11 -6.06 2.23
C GLU A 21 6.44 -6.55 1.62
N GLU A 22 7.53 -5.87 1.96
CA GLU A 22 8.86 -6.23 1.47
C GLU A 22 9.35 -7.57 2.04
N TRP A 23 9.12 -7.82 3.32
CA TRP A 23 9.51 -9.08 3.95
C TRP A 23 8.76 -10.27 3.33
N VAL A 24 7.44 -10.15 3.14
CA VAL A 24 6.61 -11.16 2.45
C VAL A 24 7.13 -11.42 1.04
N ALA A 25 7.46 -10.35 0.30
CA ALA A 25 8.01 -10.49 -1.05
C ALA A 25 9.37 -11.20 -1.08
N ARG A 26 10.19 -11.06 -0.02
CA ARG A 26 11.53 -11.63 0.02
C ARG A 26 11.58 -13.07 0.55
N HIS A 27 10.65 -13.46 1.43
CA HIS A 27 10.80 -14.67 2.23
C HIS A 27 9.71 -15.71 2.02
N MET A 28 8.50 -15.31 1.58
CA MET A 28 7.42 -16.28 1.40
C MET A 28 7.56 -17.10 0.12
N ALA A 29 7.21 -18.38 0.20
CA ALA A 29 7.26 -19.30 -0.93
C ALA A 29 5.99 -19.23 -1.80
N GLU A 30 4.88 -18.78 -1.26
CA GLU A 30 3.59 -18.67 -1.93
C GLU A 30 3.69 -17.76 -3.15
N PRO A 31 3.21 -18.18 -4.33
CA PRO A 31 3.33 -17.41 -5.57
C PRO A 31 2.54 -16.10 -5.52
N GLU A 32 1.44 -16.09 -4.75
CA GLU A 32 0.58 -14.93 -4.58
C GLU A 32 0.15 -14.78 -3.12
N CYS A 33 0.44 -13.62 -2.55
CA CYS A 33 0.06 -13.22 -1.20
C CYS A 33 -0.81 -11.96 -1.24
N PHE A 34 -1.71 -11.88 -0.28
CA PHE A 34 -2.58 -10.72 -0.09
C PHE A 34 -2.77 -10.46 1.40
N PHE A 35 -2.82 -9.20 1.79
CA PHE A 35 -3.25 -8.80 3.12
C PHE A 35 -3.78 -7.36 3.12
N MET A 36 -4.50 -7.04 4.17
CA MET A 36 -5.09 -5.71 4.37
C MET A 36 -4.64 -5.14 5.71
N TRP A 37 -4.44 -3.83 5.71
CA TRP A 37 -4.01 -3.14 6.92
C TRP A 37 -4.63 -1.74 7.03
N GLN A 38 -4.64 -1.22 8.25
CA GLN A 38 -5.12 0.11 8.61
C GLN A 38 -4.09 0.76 9.54
N VAL A 39 -4.09 2.08 9.59
CA VAL A 39 -3.10 2.84 10.36
C VAL A 39 -3.73 4.07 11.01
N GLU A 40 -3.12 4.53 12.09
CA GLU A 40 -3.38 5.86 12.63
C GLU A 40 -3.07 6.95 11.59
N PRO A 41 -3.61 8.17 11.73
CA PRO A 41 -3.44 9.23 10.74
C PRO A 41 -2.00 9.37 10.26
N SER A 42 -1.80 9.16 8.98
CA SER A 42 -0.47 9.09 8.36
C SER A 42 -0.49 9.65 6.95
N VAL A 43 0.61 10.27 6.55
CA VAL A 43 0.91 10.63 5.16
C VAL A 43 2.00 9.72 4.63
N ILE A 44 1.77 9.19 3.43
CA ILE A 44 2.70 8.33 2.71
C ILE A 44 3.05 9.03 1.40
N PHE A 45 4.29 9.40 1.19
CA PHE A 45 4.74 9.96 -0.08
C PHE A 45 5.65 9.00 -0.83
N GLY A 46 5.68 9.14 -2.15
CA GLY A 46 6.40 8.23 -3.04
C GLY A 46 7.92 8.38 -2.95
N ARG A 47 8.63 7.33 -3.36
CA ARG A 47 10.09 7.25 -3.31
C ARG A 47 10.79 8.48 -3.87
N ASN A 48 10.31 9.01 -4.99
CA ASN A 48 10.95 10.10 -5.75
C ASN A 48 10.36 11.48 -5.45
N GLN A 49 9.48 11.60 -4.45
CA GLN A 49 8.89 12.88 -4.09
C GLN A 49 9.78 13.66 -3.11
N ASP A 50 9.77 14.97 -3.24
CA ASP A 50 10.34 15.88 -2.23
C ASP A 50 9.30 16.09 -1.12
N VAL A 51 9.64 15.67 0.08
CA VAL A 51 8.72 15.74 1.23
C VAL A 51 8.33 17.19 1.56
N TYR A 52 9.23 18.13 1.38
CA TYR A 52 8.99 19.54 1.73
C TYR A 52 8.03 20.24 0.75
N SER A 53 7.96 19.74 -0.49
CA SER A 53 7.01 20.24 -1.50
C SER A 53 5.66 19.54 -1.46
N GLU A 54 5.60 18.29 -0.96
CA GLU A 54 4.43 17.44 -1.04
C GLU A 54 3.61 17.37 0.26
N VAL A 55 4.27 17.59 1.41
CA VAL A 55 3.69 17.38 2.73
C VAL A 55 3.75 18.65 3.57
N ASN A 56 2.63 19.06 4.13
CA ASN A 56 2.58 20.12 5.13
C ASN A 56 3.03 19.56 6.49
N LEU A 57 4.35 19.56 6.71
CA LEU A 57 4.96 18.99 7.92
C LEU A 57 4.50 19.67 9.20
N ASP A 58 4.23 20.98 9.17
CA ASP A 58 3.74 21.72 10.33
C ASP A 58 2.32 21.31 10.68
N TYR A 59 1.44 21.19 9.68
CA TYR A 59 0.10 20.67 9.88
C TYR A 59 0.13 19.23 10.43
N CYS A 60 0.96 18.37 9.86
CA CYS A 60 1.11 16.99 10.33
C CYS A 60 1.53 16.95 11.79
N ARG A 61 2.52 17.74 12.19
CA ARG A 61 2.99 17.82 13.59
C ARG A 61 1.91 18.29 14.53
N GLN A 62 1.16 19.34 14.16
CA GLN A 62 0.09 19.92 14.99
C GLN A 62 -1.12 18.98 15.16
N ASN A 63 -1.35 18.08 14.19
CA ASN A 63 -2.52 17.19 14.19
C ASN A 63 -2.16 15.73 14.48
N GLY A 64 -0.93 15.43 14.90
CA GLY A 64 -0.49 14.08 15.24
C GLY A 64 -0.43 13.12 14.04
N ILE A 65 -0.29 13.67 12.81
CA ILE A 65 -0.22 12.88 11.57
C ILE A 65 1.22 12.45 11.34
N GLN A 66 1.44 11.15 11.23
CA GLN A 66 2.76 10.57 10.98
C GLN A 66 3.14 10.71 9.50
N VAL A 67 4.44 10.77 9.20
CA VAL A 67 4.93 11.00 7.83
C VAL A 67 5.92 9.91 7.45
N TYR A 68 5.68 9.23 6.32
CA TYR A 68 6.48 8.10 5.86
C TYR A 68 6.76 8.17 4.36
N ARG A 69 7.93 7.69 3.96
CA ARG A 69 8.30 7.46 2.57
C ARG A 69 8.15 5.98 2.23
N ARG A 70 7.46 5.66 1.13
CA ARG A 70 7.39 4.30 0.60
C ARG A 70 8.44 4.05 -0.49
N LYS A 71 8.79 2.78 -0.74
CA LYS A 71 9.75 2.38 -1.79
C LYS A 71 9.11 2.36 -3.19
N SER A 72 7.79 2.36 -3.31
CA SER A 72 7.08 2.54 -4.58
C SER A 72 7.06 4.00 -5.04
N GLY A 73 6.80 4.21 -6.32
CA GLY A 73 6.59 5.54 -6.91
C GLY A 73 5.19 6.12 -6.60
N GLY A 74 4.81 7.13 -7.40
CA GLY A 74 3.50 7.78 -7.32
C GLY A 74 3.44 8.94 -6.33
N GLY A 75 2.24 9.53 -6.21
CA GLY A 75 1.94 10.73 -5.44
C GLY A 75 1.83 10.53 -3.94
N CYS A 76 1.54 11.62 -3.24
CA CYS A 76 1.31 11.63 -1.80
C CYS A 76 -0.09 11.13 -1.46
N VAL A 77 -0.22 10.33 -0.41
CA VAL A 77 -1.46 9.69 0.05
C VAL A 77 -1.65 9.95 1.54
N TYR A 78 -2.87 10.24 1.96
CA TYR A 78 -3.29 10.25 3.35
C TYR A 78 -4.04 8.95 3.68
N ALA A 79 -3.73 8.35 4.81
CA ALA A 79 -4.41 7.18 5.34
C ALA A 79 -4.75 7.37 6.82
N ASP A 80 -5.87 6.80 7.24
CA ASP A 80 -6.31 6.72 8.63
C ASP A 80 -7.10 5.43 8.89
N MET A 81 -7.60 5.23 10.10
CA MET A 81 -8.36 4.04 10.49
C MET A 81 -9.67 3.84 9.72
N SER A 82 -10.12 4.85 8.97
CA SER A 82 -11.33 4.75 8.14
C SER A 82 -11.04 4.23 6.72
N ASN A 83 -9.78 4.10 6.33
CA ASN A 83 -9.35 3.54 5.07
C ASN A 83 -8.84 2.11 5.25
N VAL A 84 -8.78 1.36 4.17
CA VAL A 84 -8.08 0.08 4.17
C VAL A 84 -7.00 0.09 3.09
N MET A 85 -5.81 -0.29 3.47
CA MET A 85 -4.71 -0.51 2.55
C MET A 85 -4.76 -1.96 2.08
N LEU A 86 -4.61 -2.16 0.79
CA LEU A 86 -4.56 -3.46 0.13
C LEU A 86 -3.14 -3.72 -0.33
N ALA A 87 -2.57 -4.86 0.02
CA ALA A 87 -1.23 -5.27 -0.42
C ALA A 87 -1.34 -6.60 -1.17
N TYR A 88 -0.86 -6.63 -2.41
CA TYR A 88 -0.78 -7.80 -3.27
C TYR A 88 0.66 -8.04 -3.68
N ILE A 89 1.16 -9.25 -3.43
CA ILE A 89 2.52 -9.67 -3.73
C ILE A 89 2.47 -10.89 -4.66
N THR A 90 3.24 -10.85 -5.73
CA THR A 90 3.25 -11.93 -6.73
C THR A 90 4.63 -12.19 -7.31
N THR A 91 4.83 -13.39 -7.85
CA THR A 91 6.03 -13.76 -8.63
C THR A 91 6.01 -13.21 -10.07
N ALA A 92 4.90 -12.61 -10.52
CA ALA A 92 4.85 -11.93 -11.81
C ALA A 92 5.83 -10.75 -11.83
N ASN A 93 6.61 -10.61 -12.89
CA ASN A 93 7.72 -9.65 -12.95
C ASN A 93 7.44 -8.42 -13.82
N GLU A 94 6.39 -8.48 -14.64
CA GLU A 94 6.06 -7.41 -15.57
C GLU A 94 5.02 -6.47 -14.93
N ALA A 95 5.36 -5.18 -14.84
CA ALA A 95 4.60 -4.21 -14.08
C ALA A 95 3.17 -4.03 -14.58
N GLN A 96 2.99 -3.88 -15.90
CA GLN A 96 1.66 -3.62 -16.48
C GLN A 96 0.73 -4.81 -16.28
N THR A 97 1.20 -6.02 -16.57
CA THR A 97 0.42 -7.26 -16.37
C THR A 97 0.05 -7.45 -14.90
N THR A 98 0.96 -7.11 -13.98
CA THR A 98 0.71 -7.19 -12.54
C THR A 98 -0.35 -6.18 -12.09
N PHE A 99 -0.29 -4.93 -12.59
CA PHE A 99 -1.32 -3.94 -12.33
C PHE A 99 -2.68 -4.35 -12.89
N ASP A 100 -2.72 -4.77 -14.14
CA ASP A 100 -3.98 -5.18 -14.80
C ASP A 100 -4.65 -6.32 -14.06
N HIS A 101 -3.87 -7.29 -13.59
CA HIS A 101 -4.39 -8.40 -12.79
C HIS A 101 -4.95 -7.91 -11.45
N TYR A 102 -4.18 -7.13 -10.70
CA TYR A 102 -4.58 -6.58 -9.42
C TYR A 102 -5.84 -5.69 -9.52
N LEU A 103 -5.85 -4.77 -10.46
CA LEU A 103 -6.97 -3.84 -10.64
C LEU A 103 -8.25 -4.57 -11.04
N ARG A 104 -8.15 -5.55 -11.95
CA ARG A 104 -9.28 -6.40 -12.32
C ARG A 104 -9.82 -7.15 -11.11
N MET A 105 -8.96 -7.78 -10.33
CA MET A 105 -9.31 -8.54 -9.14
C MET A 105 -10.07 -7.68 -8.12
N VAL A 106 -9.58 -6.48 -7.80
CA VAL A 106 -10.24 -5.57 -6.85
C VAL A 106 -11.56 -5.04 -7.42
N VAL A 107 -11.58 -4.64 -8.70
CA VAL A 107 -12.81 -4.16 -9.36
C VAL A 107 -13.88 -5.24 -9.42
N ASP A 108 -13.50 -6.49 -9.70
CA ASP A 108 -14.46 -7.61 -9.75
C ASP A 108 -15.07 -7.88 -8.37
N VAL A 109 -14.29 -7.77 -7.30
CA VAL A 109 -14.83 -7.86 -5.92
C VAL A 109 -15.79 -6.71 -5.62
N LEU A 110 -15.47 -5.47 -6.00
CA LEU A 110 -16.35 -4.33 -5.81
C LEU A 110 -17.66 -4.49 -6.61
N LYS A 111 -17.59 -5.02 -7.82
CA LYS A 111 -18.80 -5.35 -8.63
C LYS A 111 -19.67 -6.42 -7.98
N GLN A 112 -19.06 -7.43 -7.36
CA GLN A 112 -19.83 -8.45 -6.59
C GLN A 112 -20.50 -7.86 -5.35
N MET A 113 -19.97 -6.75 -4.80
CA MET A 113 -20.64 -5.95 -3.77
C MET A 113 -21.77 -5.07 -4.33
N GLY A 114 -22.05 -5.12 -5.64
CA GLY A 114 -23.05 -4.26 -6.30
C GLY A 114 -22.55 -2.86 -6.65
N ILE A 115 -21.24 -2.61 -6.61
CA ILE A 115 -20.63 -1.30 -6.87
C ILE A 115 -20.11 -1.26 -8.29
N ALA A 116 -20.54 -0.28 -9.09
CA ALA A 116 -20.13 -0.10 -10.48
C ALA A 116 -18.72 0.51 -10.58
N ALA A 117 -17.71 -0.28 -10.18
CA ALA A 117 -16.31 0.12 -10.23
C ALA A 117 -15.67 -0.14 -11.60
N SER A 118 -14.69 0.67 -11.96
CA SER A 118 -13.83 0.54 -13.15
C SER A 118 -12.40 0.97 -12.77
N TRP A 119 -11.44 0.81 -13.69
CA TRP A 119 -10.08 1.33 -13.48
C TRP A 119 -9.62 2.16 -14.69
N THR A 120 -8.60 2.97 -14.48
CA THR A 120 -7.99 3.84 -15.47
C THR A 120 -6.59 3.35 -15.87
N GLU A 121 -6.06 3.86 -16.97
CA GLU A 121 -4.66 3.65 -17.39
C GLU A 121 -3.63 4.22 -16.41
N HIS A 122 -4.06 5.07 -15.46
CA HIS A 122 -3.23 5.60 -14.38
C HIS A 122 -3.28 4.75 -13.10
N ASN A 123 -3.77 3.52 -13.19
CA ASN A 123 -3.88 2.55 -12.09
C ASN A 123 -4.79 3.01 -10.94
N ASP A 124 -5.76 3.86 -11.22
CA ASP A 124 -6.78 4.28 -10.26
C ASP A 124 -8.05 3.45 -10.40
N ILE A 125 -8.68 3.09 -9.27
CA ILE A 125 -10.01 2.50 -9.28
C ILE A 125 -11.02 3.61 -9.06
N MET A 126 -12.03 3.62 -9.93
CA MET A 126 -13.05 4.66 -10.03
C MET A 126 -14.44 4.11 -9.75
N ILE A 127 -15.30 4.97 -9.18
CA ILE A 127 -16.76 4.77 -9.17
C ILE A 127 -17.36 6.01 -9.87
N GLY A 128 -17.92 5.78 -11.05
CA GLY A 128 -18.25 6.89 -11.96
C GLY A 128 -16.99 7.62 -12.39
N ASP A 129 -16.97 8.93 -12.22
CA ASP A 129 -15.86 9.83 -12.55
C ASP A 129 -14.91 10.15 -11.36
N ARG A 130 -15.13 9.52 -10.19
CA ARG A 130 -14.39 9.80 -8.97
C ARG A 130 -13.58 8.60 -8.50
N LYS A 131 -12.38 8.91 -8.02
CA LYS A 131 -11.41 7.92 -7.54
C LYS A 131 -11.79 7.40 -6.15
N VAL A 132 -11.82 6.06 -6.00
CA VAL A 132 -12.01 5.37 -4.73
C VAL A 132 -10.74 4.67 -4.24
N SER A 133 -9.79 4.39 -5.15
CA SER A 133 -8.51 3.79 -4.81
C SER A 133 -7.40 4.30 -5.72
N GLY A 134 -6.25 4.62 -5.15
CA GLY A 134 -5.01 4.88 -5.86
C GLY A 134 -3.99 3.81 -5.54
N ASN A 135 -3.26 3.33 -6.55
CA ASN A 135 -2.40 2.18 -6.43
C ASN A 135 -0.98 2.50 -6.91
N ALA A 136 0.00 1.84 -6.32
CA ALA A 136 1.41 1.98 -6.64
C ALA A 136 2.08 0.61 -6.68
N PHE A 137 3.20 0.56 -7.39
CA PHE A 137 3.94 -0.67 -7.68
C PHE A 137 5.42 -0.49 -7.36
N TYR A 138 6.05 -1.55 -6.88
CA TYR A 138 7.49 -1.69 -6.91
C TYR A 138 7.90 -3.16 -6.98
N HIS A 139 9.15 -3.38 -7.38
CA HIS A 139 9.72 -4.70 -7.58
C HIS A 139 10.86 -4.92 -6.59
N VAL A 140 10.91 -6.11 -5.99
CA VAL A 140 11.96 -6.54 -5.06
C VAL A 140 12.69 -7.72 -5.66
N THR A 141 14.00 -7.68 -5.58
CA THR A 141 14.85 -8.79 -6.02
C THR A 141 15.57 -9.37 -4.81
N THR A 142 15.59 -10.69 -4.71
CA THR A 142 16.30 -11.40 -3.65
C THR A 142 17.17 -12.48 -4.30
N SER A 143 18.44 -12.54 -3.94
CA SER A 143 19.36 -13.58 -4.37
C SER A 143 19.50 -14.65 -3.30
N PHE A 144 19.41 -15.91 -3.73
CA PHE A 144 19.59 -17.08 -2.87
C PHE A 144 20.78 -17.90 -3.39
N PRO A 145 21.60 -18.47 -2.48
CA PRO A 145 22.57 -19.47 -2.87
C PRO A 145 21.88 -20.65 -3.56
N ALA A 146 22.37 -21.03 -4.70
CA ALA A 146 21.89 -22.17 -5.46
C ALA A 146 23.06 -23.06 -5.89
N ILE A 147 22.80 -24.32 -6.19
CA ILE A 147 23.77 -25.24 -6.74
C ILE A 147 23.28 -25.63 -8.13
N GLN A 148 24.03 -25.32 -9.16
CA GLN A 148 23.74 -25.76 -10.52
C GLN A 148 24.71 -26.85 -10.93
N ALA A 149 24.22 -27.85 -11.67
CA ALA A 149 25.06 -28.84 -12.34
C ALA A 149 25.55 -28.24 -13.67
N ILE A 150 26.81 -27.84 -13.71
CA ILE A 150 27.48 -27.36 -14.93
C ILE A 150 28.59 -28.40 -15.26
N ASP A 151 28.53 -28.98 -16.42
CA ASP A 151 29.46 -30.03 -16.91
C ASP A 151 29.65 -31.22 -15.93
N GLY A 152 28.54 -31.63 -15.28
CA GLY A 152 28.55 -32.74 -14.32
C GLY A 152 29.15 -32.40 -12.94
N LYS A 153 29.54 -31.15 -12.70
CA LYS A 153 30.01 -30.64 -11.41
C LYS A 153 28.96 -29.78 -10.76
N GLN A 154 28.80 -29.96 -9.46
CA GLN A 154 27.97 -29.06 -8.63
C GLN A 154 28.72 -27.75 -8.40
N THR A 155 28.25 -26.67 -9.04
CA THR A 155 28.86 -25.34 -8.92
C THR A 155 27.96 -24.45 -8.10
N PRO A 156 28.45 -23.81 -7.03
CA PRO A 156 27.70 -22.78 -6.31
C PRO A 156 27.35 -21.63 -7.26
N THR A 157 26.08 -21.27 -7.29
CA THR A 157 25.57 -20.15 -8.08
C THR A 157 24.60 -19.34 -7.20
N GLU A 158 24.22 -18.15 -7.66
CA GLU A 158 23.11 -17.39 -7.07
C GLU A 158 21.91 -17.48 -7.99
N THR A 159 20.77 -17.84 -7.41
CA THR A 159 19.48 -17.70 -8.10
C THR A 159 18.81 -16.45 -7.62
N THR A 160 18.51 -15.55 -8.55
CA THR A 160 17.81 -14.31 -8.28
C THR A 160 16.32 -14.51 -8.54
N VAL A 161 15.50 -14.27 -7.54
CA VAL A 161 14.04 -14.29 -7.64
C VAL A 161 13.53 -12.87 -7.46
N GLY A 162 12.73 -12.42 -8.42
CA GLY A 162 12.05 -11.15 -8.36
C GLY A 162 10.58 -11.33 -7.95
N ARG A 163 10.05 -10.40 -7.15
CA ARG A 163 8.65 -10.32 -6.82
C ARG A 163 8.12 -8.91 -6.95
N SER A 164 6.91 -8.81 -7.43
CA SER A 164 6.19 -7.56 -7.59
C SER A 164 5.23 -7.33 -6.43
N ILE A 165 5.16 -6.10 -5.98
CA ILE A 165 4.27 -5.63 -4.92
C ILE A 165 3.40 -4.54 -5.53
N VAL A 166 2.08 -4.72 -5.44
CA VAL A 166 1.10 -3.67 -5.70
C VAL A 166 0.40 -3.35 -4.40
N HIS A 167 0.39 -2.10 -4.03
CA HIS A 167 -0.39 -1.66 -2.90
C HIS A 167 -1.28 -0.47 -3.24
N GLY A 168 -2.42 -0.37 -2.61
CA GLY A 168 -3.38 0.69 -2.84
C GLY A 168 -4.17 1.05 -1.60
N THR A 169 -4.71 2.25 -1.60
CA THR A 169 -5.61 2.74 -0.55
C THR A 169 -7.04 2.66 -1.03
N LEU A 170 -7.86 1.82 -0.43
CA LEU A 170 -9.31 1.82 -0.65
C LEU A 170 -9.95 2.79 0.34
N LEU A 171 -10.52 3.89 -0.19
CA LEU A 171 -11.15 4.94 0.59
C LEU A 171 -12.55 4.51 1.01
N TYR A 172 -12.68 3.90 2.19
CA TYR A 172 -14.01 3.61 2.75
C TYR A 172 -14.65 4.88 3.33
N ASP A 173 -13.91 5.58 4.19
CA ASP A 173 -14.19 6.91 4.71
C ASP A 173 -12.85 7.65 4.88
N THR A 174 -12.83 8.92 5.27
CA THR A 174 -11.58 9.62 5.59
C THR A 174 -11.83 10.94 6.28
N ASN A 175 -10.89 11.37 7.10
CA ASN A 175 -10.85 12.73 7.61
C ASN A 175 -10.39 13.69 6.51
N MET A 176 -11.34 14.24 5.73
CA MET A 176 -11.07 15.15 4.62
C MET A 176 -10.24 16.37 5.00
N ARG A 177 -10.43 16.91 6.22
CA ARG A 177 -9.67 18.07 6.70
C ARG A 177 -8.20 17.69 6.89
N ASN A 178 -7.94 16.56 7.51
CA ASN A 178 -6.59 16.06 7.70
C ASN A 178 -5.93 15.68 6.37
N MET A 179 -6.66 15.01 5.47
CA MET A 179 -6.16 14.67 4.14
C MET A 179 -5.68 15.91 3.39
N VAL A 180 -6.51 16.94 3.30
CA VAL A 180 -6.18 18.16 2.56
C VAL A 180 -5.11 18.98 3.29
N GLY A 181 -5.24 19.12 4.62
CA GLY A 181 -4.29 19.90 5.42
C GLY A 181 -2.88 19.32 5.42
N ALA A 182 -2.77 17.99 5.37
CA ALA A 182 -1.49 17.31 5.37
C ALA A 182 -0.76 17.35 4.02
N ILE A 183 -1.50 17.46 2.90
CA ILE A 183 -0.95 17.37 1.53
C ILE A 183 -0.97 18.74 0.82
N THR A 184 -1.56 19.77 1.40
CA THR A 184 -1.70 21.10 0.81
C THR A 184 -0.87 22.13 1.57
N PRO A 185 -0.21 23.10 0.89
CA PRO A 185 0.46 24.20 1.58
C PRO A 185 -0.45 25.00 2.51
N SER A 186 0.13 25.54 3.57
CA SER A 186 -0.51 26.09 4.76
C SER A 186 -1.19 27.46 4.57
N ASP A 187 -2.27 27.53 3.81
CA ASP A 187 -3.17 28.68 3.82
C ASP A 187 -4.59 28.20 4.17
N GLU A 188 -5.20 28.78 5.21
CA GLU A 188 -6.50 28.36 5.71
C GLU A 188 -7.63 28.52 4.67
N LYS A 189 -7.52 29.53 3.78
CA LYS A 189 -8.42 29.68 2.64
C LYS A 189 -8.21 28.59 1.60
N MET A 190 -6.95 28.21 1.31
CA MET A 190 -6.62 27.11 0.43
C MET A 190 -7.08 25.77 0.98
N LEU A 191 -7.03 25.58 2.31
CA LEU A 191 -7.54 24.37 2.96
C LEU A 191 -9.04 24.18 2.69
N LYS A 192 -9.84 25.22 2.83
CA LYS A 192 -11.30 25.16 2.59
C LYS A 192 -11.63 24.86 1.12
N HIS A 193 -10.97 25.54 0.18
CA HIS A 193 -11.12 25.27 -1.25
C HIS A 193 -10.55 23.90 -1.63
N GLY A 194 -9.45 23.48 -1.01
CA GLY A 194 -8.84 22.18 -1.21
C GLY A 194 -9.77 21.02 -0.84
N VAL A 195 -10.47 21.11 0.30
CA VAL A 195 -11.47 20.09 0.69
C VAL A 195 -12.55 19.93 -0.37
N GLN A 196 -13.07 21.04 -0.89
CA GLN A 196 -14.09 21.00 -1.95
C GLN A 196 -13.54 20.38 -3.24
N SER A 197 -12.34 20.78 -3.66
CA SER A 197 -11.66 20.23 -4.86
C SER A 197 -11.36 18.74 -4.72
N VAL A 198 -10.92 18.28 -3.55
CA VAL A 198 -10.66 16.85 -3.30
C VAL A 198 -11.97 16.06 -3.33
N ARG A 199 -13.04 16.55 -2.68
CA ARG A 199 -14.37 15.92 -2.72
C ARG A 199 -14.95 15.76 -4.12
N GLN A 200 -14.56 16.63 -5.05
CA GLN A 200 -14.99 16.50 -6.46
C GLN A 200 -14.24 15.39 -7.19
N ARG A 201 -13.04 15.04 -6.77
CA ARG A 201 -12.16 14.07 -7.45
C ARG A 201 -12.18 12.67 -6.84
N ILE A 202 -12.53 12.54 -5.56
CA ILE A 202 -12.60 11.25 -4.87
C ILE A 202 -14.02 10.93 -4.43
N CYS A 203 -14.30 9.65 -4.25
CA CYS A 203 -15.51 9.17 -3.58
C CYS A 203 -15.14 8.25 -2.41
N LEU A 204 -16.07 8.12 -1.49
CA LEU A 204 -15.93 7.25 -0.34
C LEU A 204 -16.78 6.00 -0.55
N LEU A 205 -16.21 4.84 -0.32
CA LEU A 205 -16.89 3.57 -0.55
C LEU A 205 -18.16 3.43 0.29
N LYS A 206 -18.17 3.99 1.50
CA LYS A 206 -19.35 4.00 2.39
C LYS A 206 -20.60 4.64 1.77
N ASP A 207 -20.42 5.55 0.81
CA ASP A 207 -21.54 6.20 0.12
C ASP A 207 -22.16 5.29 -0.96
N HIS A 208 -21.51 4.15 -1.27
CA HIS A 208 -21.88 3.21 -2.32
C HIS A 208 -22.22 1.80 -1.81
N THR A 209 -22.14 1.57 -0.51
CA THR A 209 -22.48 0.29 0.12
C THR A 209 -23.12 0.50 1.49
N LYS A 210 -23.93 -0.47 1.93
CA LYS A 210 -24.45 -0.52 3.30
C LYS A 210 -23.55 -1.31 4.25
N MET A 211 -22.52 -1.96 3.71
CA MET A 211 -21.58 -2.75 4.50
C MET A 211 -20.68 -1.83 5.32
N THR A 212 -20.46 -2.18 6.56
CA THR A 212 -19.45 -1.57 7.43
C THR A 212 -18.05 -1.89 6.93
N LEU A 213 -17.03 -1.14 7.36
CA LEU A 213 -15.65 -1.41 6.95
C LEU A 213 -15.16 -2.82 7.32
N PRO A 214 -15.46 -3.38 8.52
CA PRO A 214 -15.15 -4.78 8.82
C PRO A 214 -15.83 -5.77 7.86
N GLU A 215 -17.09 -5.56 7.48
CA GLU A 215 -17.81 -6.39 6.52
C GLU A 215 -17.18 -6.29 5.11
N VAL A 216 -16.80 -5.10 4.68
CA VAL A 216 -16.06 -4.89 3.41
C VAL A 216 -14.75 -5.67 3.42
N LYS A 217 -13.96 -5.57 4.49
CA LYS A 217 -12.71 -6.33 4.65
C LYS A 217 -12.94 -7.83 4.61
N ALA A 218 -13.94 -8.33 5.33
CA ALA A 218 -14.29 -9.75 5.34
C ALA A 218 -14.73 -10.23 3.95
N PHE A 219 -15.51 -9.42 3.23
CA PHE A 219 -15.95 -9.73 1.88
C PHE A 219 -14.78 -9.81 0.90
N ILE A 220 -13.88 -8.81 0.91
CA ILE A 220 -12.67 -8.79 0.07
C ILE A 220 -11.80 -10.02 0.37
N ARG A 221 -11.50 -10.29 1.66
CA ARG A 221 -10.71 -11.45 2.07
C ARG A 221 -11.33 -12.75 1.57
N GLY A 222 -12.63 -12.94 1.78
CA GLY A 222 -13.34 -14.18 1.40
C GLY A 222 -13.39 -14.43 -0.10
N HIS A 223 -13.32 -13.37 -0.93
CA HIS A 223 -13.36 -13.50 -2.39
C HIS A 223 -11.96 -13.62 -3.02
N LEU A 224 -10.96 -13.00 -2.42
CA LEU A 224 -9.61 -12.98 -2.99
C LEU A 224 -8.73 -14.11 -2.47
N THR A 225 -9.01 -14.67 -1.31
CA THR A 225 -8.10 -15.63 -0.68
C THR A 225 -8.83 -16.93 -0.30
N ASN A 226 -8.15 -18.06 -0.45
CA ASN A 226 -8.66 -19.40 -0.17
C ASN A 226 -7.88 -20.14 0.92
N GLN A 227 -6.79 -19.55 1.39
CA GLN A 227 -5.98 -20.06 2.49
C GLN A 227 -5.40 -18.90 3.31
N THR A 228 -5.00 -19.21 4.54
CA THR A 228 -4.40 -18.22 5.45
C THR A 228 -3.08 -18.77 5.96
N LEU A 229 -2.06 -17.93 5.97
CA LEU A 229 -0.79 -18.18 6.59
C LEU A 229 -0.61 -17.13 7.69
N THR A 230 -0.40 -17.59 8.91
CA THR A 230 -0.18 -16.74 10.07
C THR A 230 1.31 -16.55 10.31
N LEU A 231 1.76 -15.31 10.45
CA LEU A 231 3.15 -14.99 10.74
C LEU A 231 3.51 -15.45 12.16
N THR A 232 4.69 -16.06 12.27
CA THR A 232 5.26 -16.45 13.55
C THR A 232 5.86 -15.26 14.28
N PRO A 233 6.04 -15.31 15.62
CA PRO A 233 6.72 -14.24 16.37
C PRO A 233 8.13 -13.93 15.86
N LYS A 234 8.85 -14.93 15.33
CA LYS A 234 10.18 -14.74 14.74
C LYS A 234 10.10 -13.90 13.48
N GLU A 235 9.17 -14.20 12.58
CA GLU A 235 8.94 -13.46 11.33
C GLU A 235 8.52 -12.03 11.61
N VAL A 236 7.65 -11.83 12.61
CA VAL A 236 7.29 -10.47 13.08
C VAL A 236 8.52 -9.70 13.56
N THR A 237 9.43 -10.33 14.29
CA THR A 237 10.68 -9.69 14.74
C THR A 237 11.58 -9.33 13.55
N GLU A 238 11.66 -10.17 12.53
CA GLU A 238 12.42 -9.89 11.31
C GLU A 238 11.80 -8.69 10.53
N ILE A 239 10.46 -8.59 10.49
CA ILE A 239 9.78 -7.43 9.93
C ILE A 239 10.08 -6.16 10.74
N GLU A 240 10.08 -6.23 12.07
CA GLU A 240 10.44 -5.11 12.96
C GLU A 240 11.89 -4.64 12.75
N GLN A 241 12.80 -5.56 12.44
CA GLN A 241 14.18 -5.21 12.08
C GLN A 241 14.22 -4.48 10.73
N LEU A 242 13.52 -4.98 9.72
CA LEU A 242 13.42 -4.33 8.42
C LEU A 242 12.72 -2.96 8.50
N GLU A 243 11.76 -2.81 9.41
CA GLU A 243 11.07 -1.53 9.66
C GLU A 243 12.04 -0.40 10.01
N GLN A 244 13.19 -0.69 10.64
CA GLN A 244 14.17 0.34 11.03
C GLN A 244 14.71 1.12 9.82
N GLU A 245 14.78 0.50 8.64
CA GLU A 245 15.13 1.22 7.40
C GLU A 245 14.09 2.28 7.06
N TYR A 246 12.79 1.94 7.16
CA TYR A 246 11.69 2.85 6.86
C TYR A 246 11.51 3.96 7.90
N LEU A 247 12.04 3.76 9.12
CA LEU A 247 11.99 4.73 10.20
C LEU A 247 13.18 5.70 10.19
N SER A 248 14.21 5.40 9.42
CA SER A 248 15.41 6.24 9.44
C SER A 248 15.10 7.64 8.91
N PRO A 249 15.54 8.71 9.59
CA PRO A 249 15.36 10.08 9.10
C PRO A 249 16.00 10.30 7.73
N GLU A 250 17.09 9.60 7.46
CA GLU A 250 17.76 9.65 6.17
C GLU A 250 16.89 9.09 5.05
N TRP A 251 16.18 7.98 5.28
CA TRP A 251 15.23 7.45 4.30
C TRP A 251 14.05 8.40 4.11
N ILE A 252 13.47 8.91 5.18
CA ILE A 252 12.27 9.75 5.10
C ILE A 252 12.61 11.11 4.48
N PHE A 253 13.67 11.80 4.92
CA PHE A 253 13.96 13.21 4.60
C PHE A 253 15.20 13.42 3.74
N GLY A 254 16.15 12.46 3.75
CA GLY A 254 17.45 12.64 3.09
C GLY A 254 17.43 12.43 1.57
N HIS A 255 16.43 11.74 1.03
CA HIS A 255 16.32 11.47 -0.39
C HIS A 255 15.43 12.51 -1.06
N ASN A 256 16.00 13.66 -1.42
CA ASN A 256 15.32 14.61 -2.28
C ASN A 256 15.82 14.42 -3.71
N PRO A 257 14.91 14.14 -4.68
CA PRO A 257 15.30 14.11 -6.08
C PRO A 257 15.87 15.49 -6.43
N LYS A 258 17.07 15.52 -6.97
CA LYS A 258 17.63 16.75 -7.52
C LYS A 258 16.76 17.17 -8.69
N HIS A 259 16.28 18.41 -8.64
CA HIS A 259 15.59 19.06 -9.76
C HIS A 259 16.50 19.15 -10.98
#